data_942b02133bfec0d9b5a9f680ceec3736
#
_entry.id   942b02133bfec0d9b5a9f680ceec3736
#
_cell.length_a   1.000
_cell.length_b   1.000
_cell.length_c   1.000
_cell.angle_alpha   90.00
_cell.angle_beta   90.00
_cell.angle_gamma   90.00
#
_symmetry.space_group_name_H-M   'P 1'
#
loop_
_entity.id
_entity.type
_entity.pdbx_description
1 polymer ?
#
loop_
_entity_poly.entity_id
_entity_poly.type
_entity_poly.pdbx_seq_one_letter_code
_entity_poly.pdbx_strand_id
1 'polypeptide(L)'
;MKNVGIILLLAFNMSFLWSQSRKNSNEVAVIRELKVSEWGGKSYRFSADIKGENFDDLSEAGLNTVQLGKGKFNLLNHTAAQSRISGSGDNKNWKTVTIEGKIDPESQLIWLYLLTFGNGKFYFDNLKLNIQTQDGWKDIPIENADFEQTDDVKKALKPYKNTAPLTKNENIKAVITTSDHNKALMFESKNNTFHYETYYGYNPAKGHYITLTDGKKIYYETYGEGESLLLLHGNGESINSFKNQIPELSKYYRIIAVDTRGQGKSVDQDSEFFNYQMFEKDLEEIISQLQLQKVNIIGWSDGAITGMLYAIQHPEKVQKLVLMGANLNPSEEAVSSKILNQAERDIEKLKKQNDPQNKTVIKLLEMILKEPNIPVSELSKIKAETLVMAGEKDLILEKHTELIAQHIPDSELKIIKGETHFLPIENPALFNKTVLEFLRKER
;
A
#
# COMPACT_ATOMS: atom_id res chain seq x y z
N MET A 1 8.27 -6.09 23.71
CA MET A 1 9.35 -5.44 22.95
C MET A 1 9.13 -5.72 21.47
N LYS A 2 8.40 -4.86 20.78
CA LYS A 2 8.25 -4.87 19.31
C LYS A 2 8.49 -3.44 18.86
N ASN A 3 9.76 -3.09 18.63
CA ASN A 3 10.11 -1.87 17.91
C ASN A 3 10.05 -2.20 16.41
N VAL A 4 8.87 -2.05 15.83
CA VAL A 4 8.70 -2.01 14.37
C VAL A 4 8.60 -0.52 14.03
N GLY A 5 9.60 0.02 13.36
CA GLY A 5 9.60 1.44 12.96
C GLY A 5 8.50 1.74 11.94
N ILE A 6 8.01 2.95 11.94
CA ILE A 6 6.91 3.44 11.08
C ILE A 6 7.22 3.28 9.58
N ILE A 7 8.50 3.38 9.16
CA ILE A 7 8.91 3.10 7.76
C ILE A 7 8.70 1.64 7.37
N LEU A 8 8.87 0.69 8.28
CA LEU A 8 8.51 -0.69 8.02
C LEU A 8 7.02 -0.83 7.69
N LEU A 9 6.15 0.00 8.24
CA LEU A 9 4.73 0.06 7.86
C LEU A 9 4.51 0.73 6.49
N LEU A 10 5.18 1.83 6.17
CA LEU A 10 4.95 2.57 4.92
C LEU A 10 5.55 1.88 3.67
N ALA A 11 6.76 1.33 3.75
CA ALA A 11 7.36 0.57 2.64
C ALA A 11 6.91 -0.91 2.61
N PHE A 12 6.53 -1.47 3.77
CA PHE A 12 6.05 -2.84 3.92
C PHE A 12 4.61 -3.01 3.45
N ASN A 13 3.77 -1.96 3.58
CA ASN A 13 2.36 -2.05 3.20
C ASN A 13 2.13 -2.22 1.69
N MET A 14 2.96 -1.67 0.82
CA MET A 14 2.76 -1.88 -0.62
C MET A 14 3.10 -3.31 -1.09
N SER A 15 3.99 -4.04 -0.42
CA SER A 15 4.42 -5.38 -0.84
C SER A 15 4.10 -6.52 0.12
N PHE A 16 3.99 -6.24 1.42
CA PHE A 16 3.68 -7.24 2.44
C PHE A 16 2.16 -7.39 2.65
N LEU A 17 1.38 -6.34 2.45
CA LEU A 17 -0.08 -6.44 2.30
C LEU A 17 -0.46 -7.25 1.05
N TRP A 18 0.38 -7.25 0.02
CA TRP A 18 0.28 -8.16 -1.10
C TRP A 18 0.30 -9.63 -0.64
N SER A 19 1.09 -9.99 0.37
CA SER A 19 1.20 -11.39 0.83
C SER A 19 0.19 -11.79 1.91
N GLN A 20 -0.26 -10.88 2.77
CA GLN A 20 -1.18 -11.24 3.87
C GLN A 20 -2.67 -11.27 3.47
N SER A 21 -3.10 -10.42 2.53
CA SER A 21 -4.47 -10.46 2.01
C SER A 21 -4.75 -11.66 1.10
N ARG A 22 -3.71 -12.39 0.69
CA ARG A 22 -3.74 -13.46 -0.29
C ARG A 22 -3.70 -14.88 0.30
N LYS A 23 -4.01 -15.07 1.57
CA LYS A 23 -3.94 -16.41 2.23
C LYS A 23 -4.69 -17.54 1.51
N ASN A 24 -5.60 -17.22 0.58
CA ASN A 24 -6.36 -18.18 -0.22
C ASN A 24 -6.16 -17.96 -1.74
N SER A 25 -5.15 -17.22 -2.17
CA SER A 25 -4.87 -17.01 -3.58
C SER A 25 -3.85 -18.01 -4.12
N ASN A 26 -3.93 -18.34 -5.39
CA ASN A 26 -2.91 -19.13 -6.08
C ASN A 26 -1.68 -18.26 -6.40
N GLU A 27 -1.11 -17.63 -5.38
CA GLU A 27 0.14 -16.88 -5.50
C GLU A 27 1.33 -17.84 -5.48
N VAL A 28 2.22 -17.69 -6.44
CA VAL A 28 3.53 -18.33 -6.43
C VAL A 28 4.60 -17.26 -6.24
N ALA A 29 5.42 -17.42 -5.22
CA ALA A 29 6.57 -16.58 -4.95
C ALA A 29 7.80 -17.47 -4.76
N VAL A 30 8.50 -17.76 -5.85
CA VAL A 30 9.74 -18.56 -5.83
C VAL A 30 10.93 -17.63 -5.65
N ILE A 31 11.86 -17.98 -4.76
CA ILE A 31 12.92 -17.10 -4.29
C ILE A 31 14.28 -17.69 -4.60
N ARG A 32 15.13 -16.94 -5.30
CA ARG A 32 16.56 -17.20 -5.40
C ARG A 32 17.33 -16.33 -4.41
N GLU A 33 18.08 -16.93 -3.51
CA GLU A 33 18.90 -16.21 -2.51
C GLU A 33 20.35 -16.15 -2.99
N LEU A 34 20.95 -14.96 -2.96
CA LEU A 34 22.34 -14.72 -3.31
C LEU A 34 23.04 -13.89 -2.22
N LYS A 35 24.34 -14.15 -2.01
CA LYS A 35 25.18 -13.33 -1.13
C LYS A 35 25.60 -12.06 -1.87
N VAL A 36 25.46 -10.89 -1.21
CA VAL A 36 25.79 -9.58 -1.77
C VAL A 36 26.64 -8.72 -0.83
N SER A 37 27.14 -9.27 0.26
CA SER A 37 27.89 -8.52 1.29
C SER A 37 29.15 -7.78 0.77
N GLU A 38 29.72 -8.22 -0.34
CA GLU A 38 30.88 -7.58 -0.99
C GLU A 38 30.49 -6.42 -1.93
N TRP A 39 29.20 -6.20 -2.17
CA TRP A 39 28.69 -5.26 -3.16
C TRP A 39 27.95 -4.05 -2.55
N GLY A 40 28.07 -3.84 -1.25
CA GLY A 40 27.40 -2.73 -0.56
C GLY A 40 27.62 -1.38 -1.23
N GLY A 41 26.56 -0.60 -1.42
CA GLY A 41 26.55 0.69 -2.08
C GLY A 41 26.61 0.66 -3.62
N LYS A 42 26.76 -0.52 -4.25
CA LYS A 42 26.78 -0.66 -5.70
C LYS A 42 25.36 -0.72 -6.28
N SER A 43 25.20 -0.21 -7.50
CA SER A 43 23.96 -0.41 -8.24
C SER A 43 23.84 -1.86 -8.73
N TYR A 44 22.62 -2.37 -8.76
CA TYR A 44 22.33 -3.68 -9.36
C TYR A 44 21.19 -3.59 -10.36
N ARG A 45 21.14 -4.58 -11.24
CA ARG A 45 20.08 -4.81 -12.19
C ARG A 45 19.69 -6.28 -12.15
N PHE A 46 18.42 -6.59 -11.80
CA PHE A 46 17.87 -7.94 -11.89
C PHE A 46 16.83 -7.98 -12.99
N SER A 47 16.97 -8.90 -13.93
CA SER A 47 16.01 -9.08 -15.02
C SER A 47 15.68 -10.55 -15.25
N ALA A 48 14.52 -10.78 -15.85
CA ALA A 48 14.13 -12.07 -16.41
C ALA A 48 13.21 -11.84 -17.61
N ASP A 49 13.19 -12.78 -18.51
CA ASP A 49 12.22 -12.84 -19.59
C ASP A 49 10.94 -13.51 -19.04
N ILE A 50 9.79 -12.86 -19.26
CA ILE A 50 8.49 -13.30 -18.75
C ILE A 50 7.48 -13.33 -19.89
N LYS A 51 6.66 -14.39 -19.93
CA LYS A 51 5.57 -14.57 -20.89
C LYS A 51 4.35 -15.10 -20.17
N GLY A 52 3.15 -14.78 -20.66
CA GLY A 52 1.89 -15.24 -20.09
C GLY A 52 0.92 -15.78 -21.13
N GLU A 53 0.17 -16.80 -20.77
CA GLU A 53 -0.90 -17.36 -21.60
C GLU A 53 -2.15 -17.61 -20.78
N ASN A 54 -3.31 -17.39 -21.37
CA ASN A 54 -4.63 -17.61 -20.73
C ASN A 54 -4.80 -16.87 -19.40
N PHE A 55 -4.29 -15.64 -19.34
CA PHE A 55 -4.49 -14.76 -18.20
C PHE A 55 -5.95 -14.32 -18.11
N ASP A 56 -6.48 -14.30 -16.90
CA ASP A 56 -7.68 -13.52 -16.57
C ASP A 56 -7.28 -12.06 -16.24
N ASP A 57 -8.27 -11.21 -16.03
CA ASP A 57 -8.04 -9.76 -15.78
C ASP A 57 -7.21 -9.48 -14.52
N LEU A 58 -7.09 -10.46 -13.62
CA LEU A 58 -6.32 -10.36 -12.37
C LEU A 58 -4.94 -10.99 -12.47
N SER A 59 -4.68 -11.73 -13.54
CA SER A 59 -3.42 -12.46 -13.66
C SER A 59 -2.27 -11.49 -13.81
N GLU A 60 -1.22 -11.74 -13.05
CA GLU A 60 0.02 -10.96 -13.08
C GLU A 60 1.24 -11.87 -12.95
N ALA A 61 2.33 -11.49 -13.62
CA ALA A 61 3.65 -12.01 -13.35
C ALA A 61 4.68 -10.88 -13.30
N GLY A 62 5.68 -11.03 -12.42
CA GLY A 62 6.70 -10.00 -12.24
C GLY A 62 7.84 -10.44 -11.35
N LEU A 63 8.72 -9.48 -11.08
CA LEU A 63 9.92 -9.66 -10.29
C LEU A 63 9.88 -8.76 -9.05
N ASN A 64 10.47 -9.22 -7.95
CA ASN A 64 10.78 -8.39 -6.78
C ASN A 64 12.17 -8.71 -6.26
N THR A 65 12.77 -7.78 -5.53
CA THR A 65 13.99 -8.02 -4.76
C THR A 65 13.78 -7.62 -3.31
N VAL A 66 14.41 -8.37 -2.39
CA VAL A 66 14.44 -8.06 -0.96
C VAL A 66 15.89 -8.18 -0.48
N GLN A 67 16.36 -7.19 0.25
CA GLN A 67 17.70 -7.16 0.80
C GLN A 67 17.67 -7.38 2.30
N LEU A 68 18.54 -8.25 2.79
CA LEU A 68 18.60 -8.67 4.18
C LEU A 68 19.99 -8.40 4.77
N GLY A 69 20.01 -7.77 5.95
CA GLY A 69 21.21 -7.56 6.76
C GLY A 69 21.55 -8.74 7.66
N LYS A 70 22.50 -8.54 8.59
CA LYS A 70 22.87 -9.53 9.62
C LYS A 70 21.69 -9.83 10.53
N GLY A 71 21.49 -11.12 10.81
CA GLY A 71 20.48 -11.61 11.74
C GLY A 71 19.24 -12.16 11.04
N LYS A 72 18.36 -12.79 11.85
CA LYS A 72 17.15 -13.44 11.33
C LYS A 72 16.12 -12.37 10.97
N PHE A 73 15.74 -12.26 9.69
CA PHE A 73 14.73 -11.33 9.19
C PHE A 73 15.06 -9.83 9.37
N ASN A 74 16.32 -9.44 9.27
CA ASN A 74 16.70 -8.03 9.21
C ASN A 74 16.53 -7.51 7.78
N LEU A 75 15.30 -7.04 7.48
CA LEU A 75 14.95 -6.44 6.18
C LEU A 75 15.58 -5.05 6.09
N LEU A 76 16.35 -4.81 5.05
CA LEU A 76 16.98 -3.51 4.77
C LEU A 76 16.29 -2.76 3.64
N ASN A 77 15.93 -3.46 2.56
CA ASN A 77 15.30 -2.85 1.40
C ASN A 77 14.42 -3.85 0.64
N HIS A 78 13.44 -3.31 -0.08
CA HIS A 78 12.57 -4.05 -0.98
C HIS A 78 12.32 -3.23 -2.24
N THR A 79 12.44 -3.84 -3.41
CA THR A 79 12.19 -3.19 -4.70
C THR A 79 11.32 -4.11 -5.56
N ALA A 80 10.19 -3.59 -6.05
CA ALA A 80 9.33 -4.27 -7.00
C ALA A 80 9.61 -3.76 -8.42
N ALA A 81 9.47 -4.62 -9.42
CA ALA A 81 9.53 -4.18 -10.80
C ALA A 81 8.39 -3.20 -11.10
N GLN A 82 8.71 -2.10 -11.75
CA GLN A 82 7.72 -1.13 -12.23
C GLN A 82 6.90 -1.71 -13.40
N SER A 83 7.55 -2.52 -14.26
CA SER A 83 6.89 -3.24 -15.35
C SER A 83 6.52 -4.66 -14.89
N ARG A 84 5.28 -5.05 -15.13
CA ARG A 84 4.75 -6.40 -14.94
C ARG A 84 4.01 -6.81 -16.19
N ILE A 85 3.84 -8.10 -16.40
CA ILE A 85 2.84 -8.57 -17.34
C ILE A 85 1.54 -8.83 -16.59
N SER A 86 0.43 -8.28 -17.04
CA SER A 86 -0.86 -8.36 -16.32
C SER A 86 -2.06 -8.30 -17.24
N GLY A 87 -3.16 -8.89 -16.76
CA GLY A 87 -4.47 -8.82 -17.37
C GLY A 87 -4.61 -9.51 -18.72
N SER A 88 -5.71 -9.22 -19.39
CA SER A 88 -6.07 -9.77 -20.70
C SER A 88 -5.28 -9.21 -21.89
N GLY A 89 -4.25 -8.38 -21.64
CA GLY A 89 -3.39 -7.79 -22.67
C GLY A 89 -2.59 -8.82 -23.47
N ASP A 90 -1.87 -8.36 -24.49
CA ASP A 90 -0.94 -9.22 -25.26
C ASP A 90 0.28 -9.60 -24.41
N ASN A 91 0.17 -10.72 -23.72
CA ASN A 91 1.22 -11.31 -22.90
C ASN A 91 1.85 -12.56 -23.55
N LYS A 92 1.43 -12.91 -24.76
CA LYS A 92 1.88 -14.12 -25.47
C LYS A 92 3.33 -14.02 -25.96
N ASN A 93 3.86 -12.82 -26.05
CA ASN A 93 5.24 -12.58 -26.44
C ASN A 93 6.13 -12.42 -25.20
N TRP A 94 7.36 -12.88 -25.28
CA TRP A 94 8.36 -12.69 -24.25
C TRP A 94 8.64 -11.19 -24.03
N LYS A 95 8.68 -10.77 -22.77
CA LYS A 95 9.04 -9.41 -22.36
C LYS A 95 10.12 -9.49 -21.28
N THR A 96 11.21 -8.78 -21.48
CA THR A 96 12.23 -8.63 -20.43
C THR A 96 11.72 -7.65 -19.38
N VAL A 97 11.53 -8.13 -18.17
CA VAL A 97 11.19 -7.32 -16.98
C VAL A 97 12.46 -7.06 -16.20
N THR A 98 12.69 -5.82 -15.78
CA THR A 98 13.92 -5.42 -15.10
C THR A 98 13.62 -4.64 -13.82
N ILE A 99 14.40 -4.91 -12.78
CA ILE A 99 14.49 -4.13 -11.54
C ILE A 99 15.87 -3.50 -11.48
N GLU A 100 15.93 -2.22 -11.18
CA GLU A 100 17.18 -1.51 -10.86
C GLU A 100 17.13 -0.97 -9.44
N GLY A 101 18.26 -1.01 -8.74
CA GLY A 101 18.38 -0.50 -7.38
C GLY A 101 19.82 -0.40 -6.92
N LYS A 102 20.00 -0.07 -5.63
CA LYS A 102 21.32 -0.10 -4.98
C LYS A 102 21.33 -1.15 -3.88
N ILE A 103 22.47 -1.85 -3.75
CA ILE A 103 22.69 -2.77 -2.64
C ILE A 103 22.98 -1.93 -1.38
N ASP A 104 22.14 -2.13 -0.36
CA ASP A 104 22.35 -1.49 0.94
C ASP A 104 23.74 -1.88 1.50
N PRO A 105 24.54 -0.95 2.02
CA PRO A 105 25.87 -1.24 2.56
C PRO A 105 25.90 -2.33 3.64
N GLU A 106 24.81 -2.50 4.38
CA GLU A 106 24.69 -3.54 5.42
C GLU A 106 24.12 -4.87 4.89
N SER A 107 23.79 -4.94 3.60
CA SER A 107 23.14 -6.11 3.00
C SER A 107 24.08 -7.30 2.96
N GLN A 108 23.64 -8.43 3.50
CA GLN A 108 24.34 -9.71 3.43
C GLN A 108 23.78 -10.58 2.31
N LEU A 109 22.49 -10.50 2.09
CA LEU A 109 21.75 -11.31 1.13
C LEU A 109 20.82 -10.45 0.28
N ILE A 110 20.63 -10.86 -0.96
CA ILE A 110 19.52 -10.42 -1.81
C ILE A 110 18.65 -11.62 -2.17
N TRP A 111 17.35 -11.48 -2.02
CA TRP A 111 16.35 -12.40 -2.49
C TRP A 111 15.77 -11.89 -3.79
N LEU A 112 15.83 -12.70 -4.83
CA LEU A 112 15.28 -12.46 -6.15
C LEU A 112 13.98 -13.27 -6.28
N TYR A 113 12.85 -12.59 -6.44
CA TYR A 113 11.53 -13.21 -6.50
C TYR A 113 11.05 -13.34 -7.92
N LEU A 114 10.56 -14.53 -8.27
CA LEU A 114 9.66 -14.77 -9.38
C LEU A 114 8.25 -14.85 -8.81
N LEU A 115 7.37 -13.95 -9.23
CA LEU A 115 6.03 -13.79 -8.68
C LEU A 115 4.97 -14.05 -9.74
N THR A 116 3.95 -14.83 -9.38
CA THR A 116 2.74 -14.97 -10.20
C THR A 116 1.49 -14.87 -9.35
N PHE A 117 0.43 -14.40 -9.94
CA PHE A 117 -0.87 -14.27 -9.33
C PHE A 117 -1.99 -14.52 -10.36
N GLY A 118 -3.14 -15.04 -9.92
CA GLY A 118 -4.30 -15.29 -10.78
C GLY A 118 -4.25 -16.63 -11.52
N ASN A 119 -5.09 -16.76 -12.54
CA ASN A 119 -5.18 -17.95 -13.38
C ASN A 119 -4.37 -17.77 -14.66
N GLY A 120 -3.80 -18.84 -15.17
CA GLY A 120 -3.07 -18.84 -16.43
C GLY A 120 -1.79 -19.65 -16.39
N LYS A 121 -0.99 -19.48 -17.45
CA LYS A 121 0.36 -20.05 -17.55
C LYS A 121 1.36 -18.91 -17.54
N PHE A 122 2.31 -18.99 -16.65
CA PHE A 122 3.33 -17.98 -16.38
C PHE A 122 4.69 -18.56 -16.66
N TYR A 123 5.41 -18.01 -17.62
CA TYR A 123 6.72 -18.50 -18.05
C TYR A 123 7.82 -17.55 -17.61
N PHE A 124 8.92 -18.09 -17.10
CA PHE A 124 10.13 -17.37 -16.71
C PHE A 124 11.35 -18.02 -17.33
N ASP A 125 12.24 -17.19 -17.84
CA ASP A 125 13.49 -17.61 -18.44
C ASP A 125 14.57 -16.51 -18.29
N ASN A 126 15.83 -16.84 -18.61
CA ASN A 126 16.95 -15.91 -18.74
C ASN A 126 17.14 -14.96 -17.55
N LEU A 127 17.12 -15.50 -16.31
CA LEU A 127 17.36 -14.71 -15.12
C LEU A 127 18.77 -14.14 -15.11
N LYS A 128 18.93 -12.83 -14.91
CA LYS A 128 20.23 -12.15 -14.86
C LYS A 128 20.29 -11.20 -13.66
N LEU A 129 21.39 -11.28 -12.91
CA LEU A 129 21.74 -10.28 -11.92
C LEU A 129 23.07 -9.64 -12.32
N ASN A 130 23.06 -8.33 -12.53
CA ASN A 130 24.24 -7.54 -12.84
C ASN A 130 24.52 -6.57 -11.70
N ILE A 131 25.78 -6.38 -11.37
CA ILE A 131 26.23 -5.39 -10.38
C ILE A 131 27.21 -4.44 -11.05
N GLN A 132 27.02 -3.13 -10.83
CA GLN A 132 27.86 -2.09 -11.39
C GLN A 132 29.18 -2.01 -10.63
N THR A 133 30.28 -2.17 -11.36
CA THR A 133 31.67 -2.03 -10.87
C THR A 133 32.34 -0.84 -11.54
N GLN A 134 33.61 -0.59 -11.23
CA GLN A 134 34.42 0.42 -11.93
C GLN A 134 34.65 0.09 -13.41
N ASP A 135 34.69 -1.21 -13.74
CA ASP A 135 34.92 -1.73 -15.08
C ASP A 135 33.63 -1.97 -15.88
N GLY A 136 32.48 -1.52 -15.36
CA GLY A 136 31.16 -1.71 -15.97
C GLY A 136 30.26 -2.68 -15.20
N TRP A 137 29.27 -3.23 -15.90
CA TRP A 137 28.33 -4.20 -15.34
C TRP A 137 28.94 -5.60 -15.31
N LYS A 138 28.97 -6.20 -14.13
CA LYS A 138 29.46 -7.57 -13.90
C LYS A 138 28.29 -8.51 -13.68
N ASP A 139 28.27 -9.62 -14.42
CA ASP A 139 27.29 -10.68 -14.20
C ASP A 139 27.58 -11.45 -12.92
N ILE A 140 26.55 -11.63 -12.09
CA ILE A 140 26.56 -12.48 -10.90
C ILE A 140 25.86 -13.78 -11.27
N PRO A 141 26.55 -14.94 -11.19
CA PRO A 141 25.98 -16.21 -11.60
C PRO A 141 24.73 -16.58 -10.81
N ILE A 142 23.65 -16.90 -11.51
CA ILE A 142 22.44 -17.53 -10.96
C ILE A 142 22.43 -18.97 -11.45
N GLU A 143 22.52 -19.93 -10.54
CA GLU A 143 22.48 -21.35 -10.88
C GLU A 143 21.15 -21.70 -11.56
N ASN A 144 21.22 -22.33 -12.74
CA ASN A 144 20.08 -22.73 -13.56
C ASN A 144 19.16 -21.54 -13.94
N ALA A 145 19.75 -20.43 -14.34
CA ALA A 145 19.08 -19.18 -14.66
C ALA A 145 18.24 -19.23 -15.95
N ASP A 146 18.63 -20.12 -16.86
CA ASP A 146 18.05 -20.35 -18.19
C ASP A 146 17.20 -21.63 -18.28
N PHE A 147 17.08 -22.37 -17.17
CA PHE A 147 16.34 -23.63 -17.05
C PHE A 147 16.70 -24.73 -18.08
N GLU A 148 17.79 -24.59 -18.81
CA GLU A 148 18.19 -25.55 -19.89
C GLU A 148 18.73 -26.87 -19.36
N GLN A 149 19.23 -26.95 -18.12
CA GLN A 149 20.03 -28.05 -17.60
C GLN A 149 19.22 -29.33 -17.31
N THR A 150 17.88 -29.24 -17.14
CA THR A 150 17.07 -30.40 -16.79
C THR A 150 15.59 -30.19 -17.11
N ASP A 151 14.88 -31.28 -17.40
CA ASP A 151 13.41 -31.30 -17.55
C ASP A 151 12.72 -31.61 -16.21
N ASP A 152 13.46 -32.01 -15.19
CA ASP A 152 12.95 -32.28 -13.85
C ASP A 152 12.82 -30.98 -13.07
N VAL A 153 11.61 -30.49 -12.92
CA VAL A 153 11.29 -29.25 -12.19
C VAL A 153 11.79 -29.27 -10.73
N LYS A 154 11.83 -30.42 -10.06
CA LYS A 154 12.35 -30.52 -8.70
C LYS A 154 13.85 -30.30 -8.65
N LYS A 155 14.58 -30.78 -9.66
CA LYS A 155 16.01 -30.51 -9.81
C LYS A 155 16.26 -29.06 -10.20
N ALA A 156 15.47 -28.53 -11.16
CA ALA A 156 15.58 -27.13 -11.59
C ALA A 156 15.35 -26.14 -10.44
N LEU A 157 14.39 -26.41 -9.54
CA LEU A 157 14.04 -25.56 -8.40
C LEU A 157 14.83 -25.85 -7.13
N LYS A 158 15.74 -26.84 -7.13
CA LYS A 158 16.55 -27.15 -5.94
C LYS A 158 17.30 -25.94 -5.34
N PRO A 159 17.86 -25.00 -6.17
CA PRO A 159 18.51 -23.81 -5.65
C PRO A 159 17.54 -22.73 -5.13
N TYR A 160 16.23 -22.90 -5.32
CA TYR A 160 15.22 -21.93 -4.99
C TYR A 160 14.54 -22.26 -3.65
N LYS A 161 14.10 -21.20 -2.96
CA LYS A 161 13.29 -21.28 -1.71
C LYS A 161 11.82 -21.04 -2.00
N ASN A 162 10.99 -21.30 -0.97
CA ASN A 162 9.54 -21.10 -1.00
C ASN A 162 8.80 -21.90 -2.11
N THR A 163 9.30 -23.10 -2.40
CA THR A 163 8.71 -24.00 -3.42
C THR A 163 7.56 -24.86 -2.86
N ALA A 164 7.25 -24.77 -1.57
CA ALA A 164 6.19 -25.57 -0.93
C ALA A 164 4.79 -25.37 -1.52
N PRO A 165 4.37 -24.17 -1.96
CA PRO A 165 3.08 -23.99 -2.64
C PRO A 165 2.95 -24.86 -3.90
N LEU A 166 4.06 -25.08 -4.62
CA LEU A 166 4.09 -25.87 -5.86
C LEU A 166 3.83 -27.37 -5.65
N THR A 167 3.99 -27.87 -4.42
CA THR A 167 3.82 -29.28 -4.09
C THR A 167 2.59 -29.56 -3.24
N LYS A 168 1.98 -28.53 -2.63
CA LYS A 168 0.87 -28.64 -1.68
C LYS A 168 -0.47 -28.12 -2.22
N ASN A 169 -0.44 -27.29 -3.27
CA ASN A 169 -1.62 -26.73 -3.89
C ASN A 169 -1.90 -27.46 -5.20
N GLU A 170 -2.96 -28.26 -5.26
CA GLU A 170 -3.38 -29.01 -6.45
C GLU A 170 -3.78 -28.11 -7.64
N ASN A 171 -4.10 -26.85 -7.37
CA ASN A 171 -4.44 -25.87 -8.39
C ASN A 171 -3.20 -25.19 -9.01
N ILE A 172 -2.00 -25.49 -8.52
CA ILE A 172 -0.74 -24.94 -9.04
C ILE A 172 0.15 -26.09 -9.52
N LYS A 173 0.59 -25.99 -10.76
CA LYS A 173 1.55 -26.92 -11.35
C LYS A 173 2.78 -26.18 -11.82
N ALA A 174 3.98 -26.68 -11.47
CA ALA A 174 5.23 -26.20 -12.00
C ALA A 174 5.86 -27.26 -12.91
N VAL A 175 6.35 -26.84 -14.05
CA VAL A 175 7.07 -27.72 -15.01
C VAL A 175 8.19 -26.95 -15.71
N ILE A 176 9.21 -27.66 -16.19
CA ILE A 176 10.11 -27.17 -17.20
C ILE A 176 9.48 -27.56 -18.54
N THR A 177 9.32 -26.60 -19.44
CA THR A 177 8.68 -26.81 -20.74
C THR A 177 9.41 -26.04 -21.83
N THR A 178 9.35 -26.52 -23.08
CA THR A 178 9.90 -25.79 -24.21
C THR A 178 8.90 -24.72 -24.65
N SER A 179 9.35 -23.49 -24.77
CA SER A 179 8.62 -22.37 -25.34
C SER A 179 9.53 -21.60 -26.31
N ASP A 180 9.11 -21.46 -27.56
CA ASP A 180 9.85 -20.76 -28.62
C ASP A 180 11.30 -21.23 -28.78
N HIS A 181 11.50 -22.57 -28.72
CA HIS A 181 12.76 -23.31 -28.88
C HIS A 181 13.67 -23.38 -27.64
N ASN A 182 13.38 -22.64 -26.54
CA ASN A 182 14.17 -22.70 -25.31
C ASN A 182 13.33 -23.34 -24.19
N LYS A 183 14.00 -23.90 -23.18
CA LYS A 183 13.32 -24.35 -21.94
C LYS A 183 13.02 -23.16 -21.06
N ALA A 184 11.89 -23.23 -20.40
CA ALA A 184 11.46 -22.21 -19.46
C ALA A 184 10.80 -22.86 -18.23
N LEU A 185 10.90 -22.20 -17.09
CA LEU A 185 10.11 -22.52 -15.91
C LEU A 185 8.68 -22.00 -16.12
N MET A 186 7.70 -22.90 -16.12
CA MET A 186 6.29 -22.55 -16.26
C MET A 186 5.51 -22.90 -14.99
N PHE A 187 4.74 -21.93 -14.50
CA PHE A 187 3.70 -22.14 -13.50
C PHE A 187 2.34 -22.12 -14.20
N GLU A 188 1.54 -23.15 -14.03
CA GLU A 188 0.14 -23.16 -14.43
C GLU A 188 -0.74 -23.07 -13.17
N SER A 189 -1.59 -22.05 -13.11
CA SER A 189 -2.54 -21.82 -12.03
C SER A 189 -3.95 -21.86 -12.57
N LYS A 190 -4.84 -22.62 -11.89
CA LYS A 190 -6.24 -22.80 -12.26
C LYS A 190 -7.12 -22.69 -11.03
N ASN A 191 -8.42 -22.45 -11.25
CA ASN A 191 -9.44 -22.42 -10.20
C ASN A 191 -9.11 -21.43 -9.07
N ASN A 192 -8.40 -20.34 -9.40
CA ASN A 192 -8.25 -19.26 -8.47
C ASN A 192 -9.63 -18.62 -8.26
N THR A 193 -10.20 -18.84 -7.10
CA THR A 193 -11.50 -18.28 -6.70
C THR A 193 -11.35 -16.96 -5.96
N PHE A 194 -10.23 -16.28 -6.18
CA PHE A 194 -10.04 -14.96 -5.61
C PHE A 194 -11.15 -14.03 -6.11
N HIS A 195 -12.03 -13.63 -5.18
CA HIS A 195 -13.10 -12.69 -5.49
C HIS A 195 -12.56 -11.26 -5.45
N TYR A 196 -12.76 -10.51 -6.52
CA TYR A 196 -12.44 -9.07 -6.59
C TYR A 196 -12.97 -8.27 -5.41
N GLU A 197 -14.11 -8.69 -4.84
CA GLU A 197 -14.74 -8.05 -3.69
C GLU A 197 -13.89 -8.07 -2.41
N THR A 198 -12.86 -8.91 -2.35
CA THR A 198 -11.92 -8.94 -1.20
C THR A 198 -10.63 -8.15 -1.43
N TYR A 199 -10.48 -7.55 -2.61
CA TYR A 199 -9.24 -6.88 -3.00
C TYR A 199 -9.42 -5.37 -3.09
N TYR A 200 -9.56 -4.76 -1.94
CA TYR A 200 -9.78 -3.33 -1.81
C TYR A 200 -8.53 -2.51 -2.20
N GLY A 201 -8.73 -1.46 -3.00
CA GLY A 201 -7.66 -0.62 -3.54
C GLY A 201 -7.12 -1.08 -4.91
N TYR A 202 -7.59 -2.24 -5.39
CA TYR A 202 -7.18 -2.79 -6.70
C TYR A 202 -8.31 -3.55 -7.39
N ASN A 203 -9.54 -3.28 -7.04
CA ASN A 203 -10.71 -3.97 -7.58
C ASN A 203 -11.15 -3.33 -8.91
N PRO A 204 -10.83 -3.93 -10.08
CA PRO A 204 -11.16 -3.32 -11.37
C PRO A 204 -12.66 -3.27 -11.65
N ALA A 205 -13.48 -4.10 -10.97
CA ALA A 205 -14.93 -4.06 -11.10
C ALA A 205 -15.59 -2.92 -10.30
N LYS A 206 -14.86 -2.33 -9.35
CA LYS A 206 -15.35 -1.29 -8.43
C LYS A 206 -14.53 -0.01 -8.50
N GLY A 207 -13.36 -0.06 -9.16
CA GLY A 207 -12.39 1.02 -9.23
C GLY A 207 -12.64 1.96 -10.39
N HIS A 208 -12.47 3.25 -10.11
CA HIS A 208 -12.64 4.33 -11.05
C HIS A 208 -11.55 5.38 -10.87
N TYR A 209 -11.37 6.23 -11.87
CA TYR A 209 -10.52 7.40 -11.78
C TYR A 209 -11.33 8.68 -12.01
N ILE A 210 -11.06 9.69 -11.20
CA ILE A 210 -11.45 11.07 -11.45
C ILE A 210 -10.21 11.83 -11.89
N THR A 211 -10.33 12.60 -12.98
CA THR A 211 -9.29 13.54 -13.41
C THR A 211 -9.59 14.90 -12.79
N LEU A 212 -8.66 15.38 -11.98
CA LEU A 212 -8.74 16.69 -11.34
C LEU A 212 -8.44 17.83 -12.35
N THR A 213 -8.75 19.05 -11.95
CA THR A 213 -8.52 20.24 -12.79
C THR A 213 -7.04 20.48 -13.10
N ASP A 214 -6.12 20.02 -12.24
CA ASP A 214 -4.67 20.05 -12.47
C ASP A 214 -4.15 18.88 -13.34
N GLY A 215 -5.05 18.02 -13.85
CA GLY A 215 -4.73 16.87 -14.68
C GLY A 215 -4.32 15.62 -13.93
N LYS A 216 -4.22 15.65 -12.60
CA LYS A 216 -3.92 14.47 -11.79
C LYS A 216 -5.13 13.54 -11.73
N LYS A 217 -4.86 12.24 -11.54
CA LYS A 217 -5.91 11.22 -11.47
C LYS A 217 -5.99 10.66 -10.06
N ILE A 218 -7.17 10.74 -9.47
CA ILE A 218 -7.49 10.15 -8.18
C ILE A 218 -8.27 8.87 -8.39
N TYR A 219 -7.77 7.79 -7.78
CA TYR A 219 -8.42 6.49 -7.79
C TYR A 219 -9.39 6.37 -6.62
N TYR A 220 -10.56 5.82 -6.88
CA TYR A 220 -11.53 5.49 -5.86
C TYR A 220 -12.28 4.20 -6.19
N GLU A 221 -12.83 3.57 -5.18
CA GLU A 221 -13.67 2.37 -5.32
C GLU A 221 -15.04 2.60 -4.67
N THR A 222 -16.09 1.99 -5.25
CA THR A 222 -17.46 2.12 -4.73
C THR A 222 -18.05 0.77 -4.35
N TYR A 223 -18.70 0.72 -3.17
CA TYR A 223 -19.31 -0.49 -2.61
C TYR A 223 -20.64 -0.17 -1.93
N GLY A 224 -21.61 -1.10 -1.99
CA GLY A 224 -22.90 -0.91 -1.36
C GLY A 224 -23.77 0.15 -2.04
N GLU A 225 -24.88 0.45 -1.40
CA GLU A 225 -25.90 1.41 -1.86
C GLU A 225 -26.41 2.25 -0.69
N GLY A 226 -27.13 3.34 -0.96
CA GLY A 226 -27.71 4.23 0.04
C GLY A 226 -26.99 5.56 0.18
N GLU A 227 -26.98 6.13 1.40
CA GLU A 227 -26.28 7.40 1.69
C GLU A 227 -24.77 7.26 1.45
N SER A 228 -24.17 8.32 0.88
CA SER A 228 -22.75 8.32 0.57
C SER A 228 -21.90 8.43 1.82
N LEU A 229 -20.93 7.51 1.97
CA LEU A 229 -19.94 7.48 3.03
C LEU A 229 -18.54 7.41 2.42
N LEU A 230 -17.77 8.49 2.59
CA LEU A 230 -16.38 8.55 2.16
C LEU A 230 -15.47 7.93 3.20
N LEU A 231 -14.49 7.13 2.74
CA LEU A 231 -13.42 6.58 3.56
C LEU A 231 -12.09 7.18 3.12
N LEU A 232 -11.42 7.88 4.05
CA LEU A 232 -10.16 8.59 3.83
C LEU A 232 -9.07 7.99 4.73
N HIS A 233 -8.05 7.38 4.11
CA HIS A 233 -7.00 6.64 4.80
C HIS A 233 -5.88 7.54 5.38
N GLY A 234 -5.02 6.98 6.23
CA GLY A 234 -3.87 7.64 6.83
C GLY A 234 -2.68 7.82 5.90
N ASN A 235 -1.64 8.50 6.40
CA ASN A 235 -0.40 8.77 5.67
C ASN A 235 0.27 7.49 5.17
N GLY A 236 0.62 7.45 3.89
CA GLY A 236 1.30 6.31 3.27
C GLY A 236 0.44 5.05 3.10
N GLU A 237 -0.84 5.12 3.41
CA GLU A 237 -1.80 4.02 3.31
C GLU A 237 -2.54 4.01 1.96
N SER A 238 -3.64 3.29 1.86
CA SER A 238 -4.51 3.20 0.69
C SER A 238 -5.90 2.71 1.07
N ILE A 239 -6.80 2.60 0.12
CA ILE A 239 -8.14 1.99 0.30
C ILE A 239 -8.07 0.64 1.03
N ASN A 240 -7.00 -0.14 0.80
CA ASN A 240 -6.83 -1.44 1.46
C ASN A 240 -6.78 -1.38 2.99
N SER A 241 -6.46 -0.25 3.57
CA SER A 241 -6.48 -0.06 5.03
C SER A 241 -7.89 -0.24 5.61
N PHE A 242 -8.92 -0.01 4.78
CA PHE A 242 -10.33 -0.20 5.14
C PHE A 242 -10.90 -1.57 4.73
N LYS A 243 -10.07 -2.56 4.44
CA LYS A 243 -10.50 -3.90 4.02
C LYS A 243 -11.47 -4.60 4.99
N ASN A 244 -11.38 -4.25 6.26
CA ASN A 244 -12.26 -4.80 7.31
C ASN A 244 -13.48 -3.89 7.59
N GLN A 245 -13.46 -2.65 7.14
CA GLN A 245 -14.52 -1.66 7.29
C GLN A 245 -15.52 -1.73 6.12
N ILE A 246 -15.00 -1.79 4.90
CA ILE A 246 -15.81 -1.78 3.67
C ILE A 246 -16.89 -2.86 3.67
N PRO A 247 -16.61 -4.16 3.99
CA PRO A 247 -17.65 -5.19 3.99
C PRO A 247 -18.77 -4.95 4.98
N GLU A 248 -18.45 -4.35 6.12
CA GLU A 248 -19.44 -4.09 7.18
C GLU A 248 -20.26 -2.82 6.89
N LEU A 249 -19.58 -1.74 6.49
CA LEU A 249 -20.22 -0.45 6.25
C LEU A 249 -21.05 -0.45 4.96
N SER A 250 -20.63 -1.19 3.91
CA SER A 250 -21.36 -1.29 2.65
C SER A 250 -22.71 -2.00 2.76
N LYS A 251 -23.00 -2.64 3.87
CA LYS A 251 -24.35 -3.16 4.17
C LYS A 251 -25.38 -2.07 4.41
N TYR A 252 -24.94 -0.86 4.71
CA TYR A 252 -25.79 0.26 5.14
C TYR A 252 -25.58 1.55 4.34
N TYR A 253 -24.41 1.70 3.70
CA TYR A 253 -23.99 2.92 3.02
C TYR A 253 -23.43 2.62 1.63
N ARG A 254 -23.55 3.59 0.73
CA ARG A 254 -22.76 3.65 -0.48
C ARG A 254 -21.37 4.15 -0.12
N ILE A 255 -20.43 3.23 0.01
CA ILE A 255 -19.03 3.54 0.31
C ILE A 255 -18.36 4.14 -0.93
N ILE A 256 -17.59 5.20 -0.72
CA ILE A 256 -16.66 5.78 -1.68
C ILE A 256 -15.31 5.83 -0.98
N ALA A 257 -14.49 4.82 -1.21
CA ALA A 257 -13.16 4.73 -0.63
C ALA A 257 -12.14 5.35 -1.60
N VAL A 258 -11.31 6.26 -1.12
CA VAL A 258 -10.43 7.09 -1.95
C VAL A 258 -8.97 6.80 -1.63
N ASP A 259 -8.15 6.57 -2.66
CA ASP A 259 -6.70 6.68 -2.54
C ASP A 259 -6.31 8.15 -2.63
N THR A 260 -5.76 8.72 -1.57
CA THR A 260 -5.34 10.12 -1.51
C THR A 260 -4.19 10.37 -2.49
N ARG A 261 -4.11 11.57 -3.07
CA ARG A 261 -3.05 12.01 -3.98
C ARG A 261 -1.66 11.54 -3.54
N GLY A 262 -0.88 10.98 -4.46
CA GLY A 262 0.46 10.45 -4.21
C GLY A 262 0.48 9.09 -3.51
N GLN A 263 -0.66 8.47 -3.22
CA GLN A 263 -0.79 7.25 -2.43
C GLN A 263 -1.67 6.23 -3.15
N GLY A 264 -1.48 4.95 -2.84
CA GLY A 264 -2.22 3.87 -3.50
C GLY A 264 -2.08 3.91 -5.03
N LYS A 265 -3.20 3.96 -5.74
CA LYS A 265 -3.26 4.12 -7.21
C LYS A 265 -3.36 5.57 -7.68
N SER A 266 -3.47 6.54 -6.77
CA SER A 266 -3.48 7.97 -7.08
C SER A 266 -2.06 8.52 -7.21
N VAL A 267 -1.33 8.06 -8.22
CA VAL A 267 0.10 8.37 -8.41
C VAL A 267 0.30 9.84 -8.72
N ASP A 268 1.17 10.50 -7.95
CA ASP A 268 1.65 11.86 -8.21
C ASP A 268 3.15 11.96 -7.90
N GLN A 269 3.98 11.90 -8.93
CA GLN A 269 5.43 12.02 -8.81
C GLN A 269 5.92 13.46 -9.04
N ASP A 270 5.13 14.29 -9.69
CA ASP A 270 5.55 15.60 -10.21
C ASP A 270 5.33 16.74 -9.23
N SER A 271 4.33 16.66 -8.34
CA SER A 271 4.09 17.67 -7.32
C SER A 271 5.35 17.88 -6.46
N GLU A 272 5.75 19.12 -6.26
CA GLU A 272 6.95 19.47 -5.51
C GLU A 272 6.82 19.08 -4.02
N PHE A 273 5.64 19.28 -3.46
CA PHE A 273 5.28 18.96 -2.07
C PHE A 273 3.83 18.51 -1.99
N PHE A 274 3.44 17.99 -0.83
CA PHE A 274 2.04 17.75 -0.46
C PHE A 274 1.66 18.61 0.74
N ASN A 275 0.36 18.93 0.85
CA ASN A 275 -0.24 19.57 2.02
C ASN A 275 -1.71 19.19 2.14
N TYR A 276 -2.30 19.38 3.33
CA TYR A 276 -3.70 18.99 3.56
C TYR A 276 -4.71 19.86 2.84
N GLN A 277 -4.38 21.11 2.51
CA GLN A 277 -5.22 21.99 1.69
C GLN A 277 -5.33 21.46 0.24
N MET A 278 -4.26 20.86 -0.27
CA MET A 278 -4.29 20.18 -1.57
C MET A 278 -5.22 18.96 -1.51
N PHE A 279 -5.11 18.15 -0.48
CA PHE A 279 -5.96 16.95 -0.31
C PHE A 279 -7.43 17.32 -0.08
N GLU A 280 -7.71 18.41 0.63
CA GLU A 280 -9.05 18.94 0.81
C GLU A 280 -9.66 19.39 -0.53
N LYS A 281 -8.91 20.13 -1.36
CA LYS A 281 -9.35 20.54 -2.70
C LYS A 281 -9.60 19.35 -3.62
N ASP A 282 -8.75 18.33 -3.56
CA ASP A 282 -8.96 17.09 -4.31
C ASP A 282 -10.28 16.44 -3.89
N LEU A 283 -10.57 16.42 -2.58
CA LEU A 283 -11.80 15.87 -2.04
C LEU A 283 -13.03 16.66 -2.52
N GLU A 284 -12.96 18.00 -2.55
CA GLU A 284 -14.05 18.85 -3.10
C GLU A 284 -14.29 18.54 -4.58
N GLU A 285 -13.23 18.40 -5.39
CA GLU A 285 -13.39 18.05 -6.80
C GLU A 285 -14.00 16.65 -6.97
N ILE A 286 -13.65 15.69 -6.15
CA ILE A 286 -14.25 14.33 -6.15
C ILE A 286 -15.73 14.42 -5.83
N ILE A 287 -16.10 15.09 -4.75
CA ILE A 287 -17.49 15.24 -4.30
C ILE A 287 -18.32 15.96 -5.36
N SER A 288 -17.76 17.00 -5.96
CA SER A 288 -18.41 17.79 -7.01
C SER A 288 -18.62 16.97 -8.29
N GLN A 289 -17.58 16.28 -8.79
CA GLN A 289 -17.67 15.49 -10.01
C GLN A 289 -18.60 14.28 -9.85
N LEU A 290 -18.66 13.69 -8.66
CA LEU A 290 -19.62 12.63 -8.32
C LEU A 290 -21.03 13.16 -8.00
N GLN A 291 -21.24 14.48 -8.05
CA GLN A 291 -22.52 15.17 -7.80
C GLN A 291 -23.13 14.84 -6.45
N LEU A 292 -22.29 14.65 -5.42
CA LEU A 292 -22.75 14.33 -4.08
C LEU A 292 -23.25 15.61 -3.38
N GLN A 293 -24.49 15.58 -2.90
CA GLN A 293 -25.12 16.76 -2.25
C GLN A 293 -24.70 16.87 -0.78
N LYS A 294 -24.77 15.76 -0.06
CA LYS A 294 -24.28 15.59 1.31
C LYS A 294 -23.56 14.27 1.43
N VAL A 295 -22.58 14.24 2.31
CA VAL A 295 -21.74 13.05 2.54
C VAL A 295 -21.53 12.80 4.02
N ASN A 296 -21.40 11.54 4.40
CA ASN A 296 -20.79 11.13 5.64
C ASN A 296 -19.30 10.88 5.38
N ILE A 297 -18.43 11.15 6.34
CA ILE A 297 -16.97 10.97 6.20
C ILE A 297 -16.45 10.18 7.38
N ILE A 298 -15.67 9.16 7.12
CA ILE A 298 -14.76 8.52 8.07
C ILE A 298 -13.36 8.82 7.61
N GLY A 299 -12.62 9.57 8.41
CA GLY A 299 -11.21 9.81 8.22
C GLY A 299 -10.36 9.14 9.30
N TRP A 300 -9.22 8.58 8.89
CA TRP A 300 -8.22 8.05 9.79
C TRP A 300 -6.89 8.78 9.58
N SER A 301 -6.32 9.35 10.67
CA SER A 301 -5.04 10.07 10.64
C SER A 301 -5.08 11.23 9.62
N ASP A 302 -4.24 11.23 8.59
CA ASP A 302 -4.27 12.23 7.49
C ASP A 302 -5.66 12.35 6.85
N GLY A 303 -6.36 11.23 6.70
CA GLY A 303 -7.73 11.24 6.19
C GLY A 303 -8.70 11.95 7.15
N ALA A 304 -8.47 11.87 8.47
CA ALA A 304 -9.27 12.60 9.45
C ALA A 304 -8.97 14.10 9.38
N ILE A 305 -7.72 14.51 9.18
CA ILE A 305 -7.35 15.92 8.99
C ILE A 305 -7.98 16.46 7.70
N THR A 306 -7.89 15.71 6.62
CA THR A 306 -8.51 16.07 5.32
C THR A 306 -10.03 16.22 5.45
N GLY A 307 -10.71 15.26 6.08
CA GLY A 307 -12.15 15.32 6.34
C GLY A 307 -12.56 16.47 7.25
N MET A 308 -11.74 16.78 8.26
CA MET A 308 -11.94 17.92 9.16
C MET A 308 -11.82 19.25 8.42
N LEU A 309 -10.79 19.43 7.58
CA LEU A 309 -10.61 20.62 6.74
C LEU A 309 -11.79 20.78 5.78
N TYR A 310 -12.22 19.69 5.15
CA TYR A 310 -13.38 19.72 4.26
C TYR A 310 -14.65 20.16 5.00
N ALA A 311 -14.89 19.65 6.22
CA ALA A 311 -16.05 20.03 7.00
C ALA A 311 -15.99 21.50 7.48
N ILE A 312 -14.80 22.06 7.68
CA ILE A 312 -14.58 23.49 7.99
C ILE A 312 -14.91 24.36 6.78
N GLN A 313 -14.44 23.98 5.58
CA GLN A 313 -14.62 24.77 4.36
C GLN A 313 -15.99 24.61 3.73
N HIS A 314 -16.63 23.45 3.90
CA HIS A 314 -17.91 23.07 3.28
C HIS A 314 -18.91 22.54 4.34
N PRO A 315 -19.25 23.33 5.37
CA PRO A 315 -20.03 22.84 6.52
C PRO A 315 -21.42 22.30 6.15
N GLU A 316 -22.00 22.75 5.03
CA GLU A 316 -23.31 22.28 4.55
C GLU A 316 -23.25 20.94 3.79
N LYS A 317 -22.05 20.51 3.40
CA LYS A 317 -21.84 19.29 2.61
C LYS A 317 -21.63 18.04 3.46
N VAL A 318 -21.23 18.19 4.72
CA VAL A 318 -20.97 17.07 5.62
C VAL A 318 -22.13 16.85 6.56
N GLN A 319 -22.65 15.63 6.60
CA GLN A 319 -23.76 15.25 7.48
C GLN A 319 -23.25 14.68 8.79
N LYS A 320 -22.41 13.64 8.75
CA LYS A 320 -21.73 13.07 9.89
C LYS A 320 -20.24 12.92 9.60
N LEU A 321 -19.42 13.16 10.62
CA LEU A 321 -17.97 13.16 10.51
C LEU A 321 -17.37 12.26 11.60
N VAL A 322 -16.51 11.33 11.21
CA VAL A 322 -15.71 10.53 12.14
C VAL A 322 -14.25 10.90 11.97
N LEU A 323 -13.63 11.36 13.05
CA LEU A 323 -12.22 11.77 13.12
C LEU A 323 -11.47 10.78 14.02
N MET A 324 -10.78 9.81 13.41
CA MET A 324 -9.93 8.86 14.14
C MET A 324 -8.48 9.33 14.09
N GLY A 325 -7.93 9.72 15.24
CA GLY A 325 -6.52 10.09 15.37
C GLY A 325 -6.12 11.35 14.58
N ALA A 326 -6.96 12.39 14.58
CA ALA A 326 -6.69 13.68 13.96
C ALA A 326 -5.83 14.58 14.85
N ASN A 327 -5.02 15.47 14.24
CA ASN A 327 -4.32 16.54 14.93
C ASN A 327 -4.51 17.88 14.21
N LEU A 328 -4.30 18.98 14.94
CA LEU A 328 -4.41 20.36 14.43
C LEU A 328 -3.06 20.95 14.05
N ASN A 329 -1.99 20.42 14.59
CA ASN A 329 -0.61 20.85 14.32
C ASN A 329 0.38 19.72 14.65
N PRO A 330 1.62 19.77 14.14
CA PRO A 330 2.63 18.74 14.38
C PRO A 330 3.50 19.02 15.62
N SER A 331 2.97 19.66 16.65
CA SER A 331 3.73 19.94 17.88
C SER A 331 3.80 18.74 18.81
N GLU A 332 4.77 18.75 19.74
CA GLU A 332 4.88 17.76 20.81
C GLU A 332 3.71 17.79 21.82
N GLU A 333 2.87 18.83 21.79
CA GLU A 333 1.62 18.91 22.56
C GLU A 333 0.45 18.19 21.86
N ALA A 334 0.60 17.95 20.56
CA ALA A 334 -0.42 17.26 19.75
C ALA A 334 -0.03 15.84 19.39
N VAL A 335 1.23 15.63 18.99
CA VAL A 335 1.74 14.38 18.45
C VAL A 335 2.91 13.89 19.31
N SER A 336 2.97 12.59 19.53
CA SER A 336 4.08 11.97 20.28
C SER A 336 5.43 12.34 19.65
N SER A 337 6.34 12.94 20.45
CA SER A 337 7.70 13.31 20.00
C SER A 337 8.49 12.12 19.44
N LYS A 338 8.22 10.90 19.91
CA LYS A 338 8.82 9.69 19.35
C LYS A 338 8.51 9.52 17.87
N ILE A 339 7.31 9.90 17.43
CA ILE A 339 6.88 9.76 16.04
C ILE A 339 7.49 10.86 15.17
N LEU A 340 7.48 12.10 15.65
CA LEU A 340 8.10 13.23 14.95
C LEU A 340 9.59 12.95 14.72
N ASN A 341 10.31 12.60 15.76
CA ASN A 341 11.72 12.21 15.68
C ASN A 341 11.98 10.98 14.79
N GLN A 342 11.02 10.04 14.71
CA GLN A 342 11.14 8.88 13.80
C GLN A 342 10.99 9.33 12.35
N ALA A 343 10.01 10.17 12.05
CA ALA A 343 9.81 10.71 10.69
C ALA A 343 11.05 11.46 10.19
N GLU A 344 11.69 12.29 11.03
CA GLU A 344 12.94 12.98 10.69
C GLU A 344 14.07 12.00 10.32
N ARG A 345 14.31 10.99 11.18
CA ARG A 345 15.31 9.95 10.91
C ARG A 345 15.04 9.21 9.62
N ASP A 346 13.76 8.95 9.36
CA ASP A 346 13.33 8.21 8.20
C ASP A 346 13.53 9.02 6.91
N ILE A 347 13.23 10.31 6.93
CA ILE A 347 13.54 11.24 5.82
C ILE A 347 15.03 11.25 5.54
N GLU A 348 15.88 11.40 6.58
CA GLU A 348 17.33 11.39 6.40
C GLU A 348 17.83 10.08 5.77
N LYS A 349 17.31 8.93 6.25
CA LYS A 349 17.65 7.62 5.72
C LYS A 349 17.25 7.48 4.25
N LEU A 350 16.01 7.87 3.90
CA LEU A 350 15.50 7.79 2.53
C LEU A 350 16.25 8.74 1.59
N LYS A 351 16.60 9.96 2.03
CA LYS A 351 17.41 10.90 1.25
C LYS A 351 18.82 10.35 0.98
N LYS A 352 19.45 9.69 1.96
CA LYS A 352 20.77 9.06 1.80
C LYS A 352 20.76 7.91 0.79
N GLN A 353 19.65 7.21 0.64
CA GLN A 353 19.50 6.13 -0.35
C GLN A 353 19.49 6.67 -1.79
N ASN A 354 19.14 7.94 -1.99
CA ASN A 354 19.07 8.62 -3.29
C ASN A 354 18.29 7.83 -4.34
N ASP A 355 17.20 7.17 -3.92
CA ASP A 355 16.31 6.40 -4.77
C ASP A 355 15.13 7.30 -5.21
N PRO A 356 14.91 7.48 -6.53
CA PRO A 356 13.78 8.24 -7.03
C PRO A 356 12.41 7.74 -6.54
N GLN A 357 12.28 6.46 -6.23
CA GLN A 357 11.04 5.88 -5.70
C GLN A 357 10.70 6.39 -4.29
N ASN A 358 11.69 6.85 -3.54
CA ASN A 358 11.49 7.41 -2.20
C ASN A 358 10.91 8.83 -2.20
N LYS A 359 10.89 9.54 -3.34
CA LYS A 359 10.48 10.95 -3.42
C LYS A 359 9.09 11.20 -2.83
N THR A 360 8.12 10.38 -3.19
CA THR A 360 6.74 10.51 -2.69
C THR A 360 6.65 10.28 -1.19
N VAL A 361 7.31 9.24 -0.69
CA VAL A 361 7.35 8.94 0.76
C VAL A 361 8.03 10.06 1.54
N ILE A 362 9.13 10.61 1.03
CA ILE A 362 9.82 11.75 1.65
C ILE A 362 8.88 12.96 1.73
N LYS A 363 8.17 13.31 0.65
CA LYS A 363 7.20 14.42 0.64
C LYS A 363 6.06 14.22 1.64
N LEU A 364 5.54 13.01 1.78
CA LEU A 364 4.50 12.66 2.75
C LEU A 364 5.01 12.80 4.20
N LEU A 365 6.24 12.32 4.48
CA LEU A 365 6.85 12.48 5.80
C LEU A 365 7.21 13.93 6.11
N GLU A 366 7.69 14.72 5.13
CA GLU A 366 7.93 16.14 5.30
C GLU A 366 6.65 16.93 5.56
N MET A 367 5.52 16.50 4.96
CA MET A 367 4.20 17.09 5.21
C MET A 367 3.79 16.92 6.68
N ILE A 368 3.84 15.72 7.25
CA ILE A 368 3.42 15.49 8.63
C ILE A 368 4.30 16.18 9.69
N LEU A 369 5.53 16.58 9.32
CA LEU A 369 6.41 17.36 10.20
C LEU A 369 6.12 18.87 10.15
N LYS A 370 5.41 19.36 9.14
CA LYS A 370 5.15 20.78 8.90
C LYS A 370 3.68 21.14 9.07
N GLU A 371 2.81 20.19 8.91
CA GLU A 371 1.35 20.35 8.87
C GLU A 371 0.61 19.26 9.67
N PRO A 372 -0.67 19.47 9.93
CA PRO A 372 -1.48 20.64 9.63
C PRO A 372 -1.12 21.85 10.50
N ASN A 373 -1.71 23.01 10.16
CA ASN A 373 -1.69 24.20 11.03
C ASN A 373 -3.09 24.80 11.07
N ILE A 374 -4.00 24.13 11.76
CA ILE A 374 -5.43 24.47 11.86
C ILE A 374 -5.66 25.23 13.17
N PRO A 375 -6.05 26.51 13.12
CA PRO A 375 -6.43 27.22 14.34
C PRO A 375 -7.61 26.55 15.04
N VAL A 376 -7.54 26.41 16.34
CA VAL A 376 -8.61 25.79 17.16
C VAL A 376 -9.96 26.47 16.93
N SER A 377 -9.98 27.80 16.70
CA SER A 377 -11.20 28.57 16.41
C SER A 377 -11.94 28.13 15.15
N GLU A 378 -11.24 27.53 14.17
CA GLU A 378 -11.84 27.04 12.94
C GLU A 378 -12.79 25.86 13.16
N LEU A 379 -12.56 25.08 14.20
CA LEU A 379 -13.38 23.92 14.56
C LEU A 379 -14.85 24.28 14.82
N SER A 380 -15.11 25.51 15.28
CA SER A 380 -16.47 26.02 15.50
C SER A 380 -17.31 26.16 14.22
N LYS A 381 -16.69 26.11 13.05
CA LYS A 381 -17.36 26.15 11.73
C LYS A 381 -17.95 24.80 11.34
N ILE A 382 -17.50 23.70 11.94
CA ILE A 382 -18.02 22.36 11.66
C ILE A 382 -19.46 22.25 12.15
N LYS A 383 -20.38 21.99 11.23
CA LYS A 383 -21.82 21.82 11.51
C LYS A 383 -22.25 20.36 11.57
N ALA A 384 -21.39 19.47 11.09
CA ALA A 384 -21.65 18.04 11.07
C ALA A 384 -21.68 17.48 12.50
N GLU A 385 -22.58 16.54 12.77
CA GLU A 385 -22.42 15.68 13.92
C GLU A 385 -21.07 14.98 13.83
N THR A 386 -20.25 15.07 14.86
CA THR A 386 -18.86 14.62 14.78
C THR A 386 -18.51 13.63 15.89
N LEU A 387 -18.01 12.46 15.51
CA LEU A 387 -17.35 11.54 16.43
C LEU A 387 -15.84 11.80 16.39
N VAL A 388 -15.29 12.32 17.48
CA VAL A 388 -13.83 12.46 17.66
C VAL A 388 -13.35 11.29 18.48
N MET A 389 -12.45 10.47 17.93
CA MET A 389 -12.01 9.26 18.60
C MET A 389 -10.51 8.99 18.45
N ALA A 390 -9.95 8.33 19.46
CA ALA A 390 -8.57 7.86 19.48
C ALA A 390 -8.43 6.61 20.34
N GLY A 391 -7.35 5.86 20.17
CA GLY A 391 -6.93 4.86 21.15
C GLY A 391 -6.29 5.52 22.37
N GLU A 392 -6.41 4.90 23.57
CA GLU A 392 -5.71 5.36 24.80
C GLU A 392 -4.17 5.44 24.60
N LYS A 393 -3.64 4.63 23.66
CA LYS A 393 -2.21 4.58 23.32
C LYS A 393 -1.96 5.12 21.91
N ASP A 394 -2.72 6.12 21.51
CA ASP A 394 -2.61 6.74 20.19
C ASP A 394 -1.29 7.51 20.03
N LEU A 395 -0.91 7.77 18.78
CA LEU A 395 0.20 8.66 18.40
C LEU A 395 -0.16 10.12 18.65
N ILE A 396 -1.46 10.44 18.54
CA ILE A 396 -2.02 11.74 18.89
C ILE A 396 -2.33 11.73 20.39
N LEU A 397 -1.85 12.75 21.08
CA LEU A 397 -2.00 12.83 22.53
C LEU A 397 -3.49 12.99 22.91
N GLU A 398 -3.93 12.27 23.93
CA GLU A 398 -5.32 12.27 24.40
C GLU A 398 -5.87 13.68 24.64
N LYS A 399 -5.09 14.55 25.32
CA LYS A 399 -5.45 15.95 25.56
C LYS A 399 -5.69 16.74 24.27
N HIS A 400 -4.97 16.40 23.19
CA HIS A 400 -5.17 17.05 21.90
C HIS A 400 -6.45 16.55 21.22
N THR A 401 -6.77 15.27 21.34
CA THR A 401 -8.04 14.69 20.88
C THR A 401 -9.22 15.30 21.66
N GLU A 402 -9.09 15.48 22.98
CA GLU A 402 -10.07 16.18 23.82
C GLU A 402 -10.25 17.64 23.39
N LEU A 403 -9.16 18.35 23.09
CA LEU A 403 -9.19 19.74 22.60
C LEU A 403 -10.00 19.85 21.31
N ILE A 404 -9.82 18.94 20.36
CA ILE A 404 -10.58 18.90 19.11
C ILE A 404 -12.07 18.72 19.42
N ALA A 405 -12.42 17.73 20.23
CA ALA A 405 -13.81 17.47 20.57
C ALA A 405 -14.47 18.66 21.28
N GLN A 406 -13.78 19.31 22.21
CA GLN A 406 -14.31 20.45 22.97
C GLN A 406 -14.67 21.68 22.10
N HIS A 407 -14.04 21.82 20.91
CA HIS A 407 -14.23 22.98 20.05
C HIS A 407 -15.12 22.73 18.83
N ILE A 408 -15.55 21.49 18.62
CA ILE A 408 -16.57 21.16 17.60
C ILE A 408 -17.94 21.21 18.28
N PRO A 409 -18.89 22.04 17.80
CA PRO A 409 -20.16 22.31 18.50
C PRO A 409 -21.02 21.07 18.77
N ASP A 410 -21.09 20.14 17.81
CA ASP A 410 -21.90 18.91 17.91
C ASP A 410 -20.96 17.70 17.82
N SER A 411 -20.24 17.44 18.91
CA SER A 411 -19.24 16.38 18.96
C SER A 411 -19.47 15.37 20.08
N GLU A 412 -19.13 14.12 19.81
CA GLU A 412 -19.00 13.03 20.78
C GLU A 412 -17.53 12.61 20.84
N LEU A 413 -16.94 12.56 22.05
CA LEU A 413 -15.57 12.08 22.28
C LEU A 413 -15.56 10.62 22.69
N LYS A 414 -14.68 9.81 22.05
CA LYS A 414 -14.41 8.42 22.48
C LYS A 414 -12.92 8.10 22.51
N ILE A 415 -12.37 7.97 23.71
CA ILE A 415 -11.05 7.39 23.93
C ILE A 415 -11.20 5.89 24.19
N ILE A 416 -10.67 5.07 23.31
CA ILE A 416 -10.85 3.62 23.36
C ILE A 416 -9.72 2.98 24.17
N LYS A 417 -10.10 2.47 25.32
CA LYS A 417 -9.15 1.91 26.30
C LYS A 417 -8.33 0.75 25.73
N GLY A 418 -7.01 0.82 25.93
CA GLY A 418 -6.06 -0.21 25.53
C GLY A 418 -5.66 -0.19 24.04
N GLU A 419 -6.39 0.55 23.20
CA GLU A 419 -6.21 0.60 21.76
C GLU A 419 -5.16 1.66 21.35
N THR A 420 -4.68 1.53 20.11
CA THR A 420 -3.64 2.38 19.52
C THR A 420 -4.20 3.23 18.38
N HIS A 421 -3.34 4.00 17.72
CA HIS A 421 -3.64 4.73 16.48
C HIS A 421 -4.14 3.81 15.35
N PHE A 422 -3.80 2.53 15.40
CA PHE A 422 -4.12 1.53 14.39
C PHE A 422 -5.40 0.72 14.71
N LEU A 423 -6.26 1.23 15.59
CA LEU A 423 -7.55 0.61 15.95
C LEU A 423 -8.35 0.10 14.74
N PRO A 424 -8.45 0.83 13.58
CA PRO A 424 -9.19 0.32 12.42
C PRO A 424 -8.64 -1.00 11.86
N ILE A 425 -7.35 -1.27 12.06
CA ILE A 425 -6.64 -2.46 11.55
C ILE A 425 -6.50 -3.52 12.65
N GLU A 426 -6.11 -3.10 13.87
CA GLU A 426 -5.77 -4.02 14.98
C GLU A 426 -7.01 -4.60 15.65
N ASN A 427 -8.09 -3.81 15.77
CA ASN A 427 -9.38 -4.24 16.34
C ASN A 427 -10.56 -3.74 15.49
N PRO A 428 -10.68 -4.21 14.23
CA PRO A 428 -11.68 -3.71 13.29
C PRO A 428 -13.12 -3.92 13.75
N ALA A 429 -13.38 -4.99 14.52
CA ALA A 429 -14.71 -5.26 15.03
C ALA A 429 -15.18 -4.18 16.00
N LEU A 430 -14.30 -3.73 16.91
CA LEU A 430 -14.60 -2.65 17.85
C LEU A 430 -14.74 -1.31 17.12
N PHE A 431 -13.84 -1.01 16.18
CA PHE A 431 -13.92 0.20 15.35
C PHE A 431 -15.24 0.25 14.60
N ASN A 432 -15.60 -0.79 13.85
CA ASN A 432 -16.81 -0.87 13.04
C ASN A 432 -18.07 -0.70 13.91
N LYS A 433 -18.11 -1.37 15.06
CA LYS A 433 -19.22 -1.24 16.01
C LYS A 433 -19.37 0.20 16.47
N THR A 434 -18.28 0.82 16.95
CA THR A 434 -18.29 2.19 17.46
C THR A 434 -18.76 3.20 16.43
N VAL A 435 -18.25 3.07 15.21
CA VAL A 435 -18.59 3.99 14.11
C VAL A 435 -20.01 3.77 13.62
N LEU A 436 -20.47 2.52 13.49
CA LEU A 436 -21.86 2.24 13.09
C LEU A 436 -22.88 2.68 14.13
N GLU A 437 -22.58 2.55 15.43
CA GLU A 437 -23.43 3.09 16.51
C GLU A 437 -23.63 4.60 16.37
N PHE A 438 -22.55 5.33 16.06
CA PHE A 438 -22.61 6.78 15.82
C PHE A 438 -23.34 7.13 14.51
N LEU A 439 -22.96 6.52 13.39
CA LEU A 439 -23.52 6.85 12.07
C LEU A 439 -25.02 6.56 11.98
N ARG A 440 -25.51 5.52 12.67
CA ARG A 440 -26.91 5.08 12.62
C ARG A 440 -27.78 5.68 13.75
N LYS A 441 -27.22 6.52 14.60
CA LYS A 441 -27.96 7.22 15.65
C LYS A 441 -28.94 8.17 14.98
N GLU A 442 -30.24 7.94 15.17
CA GLU A 442 -31.30 8.88 14.77
C GLU A 442 -31.29 10.10 15.70
N ARG A 443 -31.58 11.27 15.16
CA ARG A 443 -31.78 12.49 15.98
C ARG A 443 -33.10 12.45 16.68
#